data_ca1d74835fc0aebea24715d55c42358d
#
_entry.id   ca1d74835fc0aebea24715d55c42358d
#
_cell.length_a   1.000
_cell.length_b   1.000
_cell.length_c   1.000
_cell.angle_alpha   90.00
_cell.angle_beta   90.00
_cell.angle_gamma   90.00
#
_symmetry.space_group_name_H-M   'P 1'
#
loop_
_entity.id
_entity.type
_entity.pdbx_description
1 polymer ?
#
loop_
_entity_poly.entity_id
_entity_poly.type
_entity_poly.pdbx_seq_one_letter_code
_entity_poly.pdbx_strand_id
1 'polypeptide(L)'
;IPTTGADTVIIQQGINDIIHPVGIETNPFRPMSDLPTVKELIDGYRYYIEEAKKSHLKVYMGTLLPIFGWRTYATFRDDLRNELNAWIRSAKEIDGCIDFDLALRGSENPSAFREGFDSGDHLHPSSKAYQAMAECAYEVLRK
;
A
#
# COMPACT_ATOMS: atom_id res chain seq x y z
N ILE A 1 -3.61 13.79 -14.76
CA ILE A 1 -3.72 12.53 -15.55
C ILE A 1 -5.03 12.62 -16.32
N PRO A 2 -5.07 13.00 -17.58
CA PRO A 2 -6.32 12.98 -18.32
C PRO A 2 -6.48 11.60 -18.99
N THR A 3 -7.04 10.65 -18.26
CA THR A 3 -7.60 9.45 -18.89
C THR A 3 -9.05 9.78 -19.22
N THR A 4 -9.34 9.98 -20.51
CA THR A 4 -10.68 10.35 -20.97
C THR A 4 -11.69 9.31 -20.49
N GLY A 5 -12.70 9.74 -19.73
CA GLY A 5 -13.77 8.89 -19.21
C GLY A 5 -13.51 8.23 -17.85
N ALA A 6 -12.38 8.49 -17.18
CA ALA A 6 -12.18 8.10 -15.81
C ALA A 6 -12.90 9.10 -14.87
N ASP A 7 -13.60 8.59 -13.86
CA ASP A 7 -14.22 9.35 -12.78
C ASP A 7 -13.69 8.98 -11.40
N THR A 8 -12.88 7.94 -11.33
CA THR A 8 -12.38 7.34 -10.09
C THR A 8 -10.92 6.91 -10.27
N VAL A 9 -10.12 7.08 -9.21
CA VAL A 9 -8.76 6.56 -9.10
C VAL A 9 -8.61 5.77 -7.82
N ILE A 10 -7.91 4.63 -7.91
CA ILE A 10 -7.47 3.83 -6.75
C ILE A 10 -5.96 3.97 -6.66
N ILE A 11 -5.47 4.44 -5.51
CA ILE A 11 -4.04 4.61 -5.24
C ILE A 11 -3.61 3.55 -4.23
N GLN A 12 -2.65 2.70 -4.62
CA GLN A 12 -1.98 1.74 -3.74
C GLN A 12 -0.49 1.76 -4.08
N GLN A 13 0.26 2.58 -3.39
CA GLN A 13 1.69 2.81 -3.62
C GLN A 13 2.44 2.95 -2.29
N GLY A 14 3.79 3.04 -2.34
CA GLY A 14 4.63 3.32 -1.18
C GLY A 14 5.40 2.11 -0.66
N ILE A 15 4.99 0.88 -0.98
CA ILE A 15 5.71 -0.30 -0.49
C ILE A 15 7.16 -0.35 -1.01
N ASN A 16 7.39 0.02 -2.27
CA ASN A 16 8.73 0.06 -2.85
C ASN A 16 9.62 1.13 -2.22
N ASP A 17 9.04 2.24 -1.77
CA ASP A 17 9.76 3.29 -1.06
C ASP A 17 10.23 2.80 0.33
N ILE A 18 9.48 1.88 0.94
CA ILE A 18 9.79 1.28 2.24
C ILE A 18 10.82 0.15 2.13
N ILE A 19 10.72 -0.72 1.10
CA ILE A 19 11.51 -1.96 1.05
C ILE A 19 12.80 -1.86 0.25
N HIS A 20 12.95 -0.91 -0.66
CA HIS A 20 14.12 -0.79 -1.54
C HIS A 20 15.31 -0.03 -0.96
N PRO A 21 15.18 0.93 -0.03
CA PRO A 21 16.35 1.51 0.64
C PRO A 21 16.99 0.50 1.60
N VAL A 22 18.08 -0.14 1.17
CA VAL A 22 18.73 -1.26 1.89
C VAL A 22 20.22 -1.07 2.10
N GLY A 23 20.78 0.05 1.63
CA GLY A 23 22.20 0.36 1.71
C GLY A 23 23.00 -0.14 0.51
N ILE A 24 24.24 0.34 0.43
CA ILE A 24 25.12 0.10 -0.73
C ILE A 24 25.55 -1.35 -0.82
N GLU A 25 25.75 -2.05 0.30
CA GLU A 25 26.23 -3.43 0.35
C GLU A 25 25.23 -4.43 -0.24
N THR A 26 23.93 -4.12 -0.14
CA THR A 26 22.85 -5.03 -0.56
C THR A 26 22.13 -4.57 -1.82
N ASN A 27 22.07 -3.26 -2.04
CA ASN A 27 21.45 -2.66 -3.23
C ASN A 27 22.07 -1.28 -3.50
N PRO A 28 23.00 -1.15 -4.44
CA PRO A 28 23.69 0.12 -4.72
C PRO A 28 22.77 1.21 -5.29
N PHE A 29 21.56 0.88 -5.71
CA PHE A 29 20.64 1.82 -6.32
C PHE A 29 19.85 2.65 -5.32
N ARG A 30 19.72 2.19 -4.05
CA ARG A 30 18.90 2.85 -3.02
C ARG A 30 19.63 2.82 -1.66
N PRO A 31 20.30 3.90 -1.29
CA PRO A 31 20.94 4.00 0.02
C PRO A 31 19.88 4.08 1.14
N MET A 32 20.27 3.75 2.37
CA MET A 32 19.36 3.84 3.52
C MET A 32 18.86 5.27 3.79
N SER A 33 19.62 6.28 3.38
CA SER A 33 19.18 7.69 3.45
C SER A 33 17.93 7.99 2.60
N ASP A 34 17.59 7.13 1.66
CA ASP A 34 16.40 7.26 0.83
C ASP A 34 15.15 6.64 1.49
N LEU A 35 15.29 6.03 2.68
CA LEU A 35 14.13 5.53 3.41
C LEU A 35 13.28 6.71 3.88
N PRO A 36 12.03 6.83 3.40
CA PRO A 36 11.18 7.95 3.76
C PRO A 36 10.68 7.82 5.19
N THR A 37 10.36 8.94 5.78
CA THR A 37 9.53 8.99 6.98
C THR A 37 8.05 8.81 6.63
N VAL A 38 7.23 8.44 7.62
CA VAL A 38 5.76 8.41 7.46
C VAL A 38 5.21 9.74 6.94
N LYS A 39 5.76 10.85 7.46
CA LYS A 39 5.34 12.19 7.04
C LYS A 39 5.59 12.43 5.55
N GLU A 40 6.74 12.07 5.04
CA GLU A 40 7.08 12.24 3.61
C GLU A 40 6.18 11.41 2.71
N LEU A 41 5.86 10.16 3.12
CA LEU A 41 4.91 9.32 2.39
C LEU A 41 3.50 9.92 2.39
N ILE A 42 3.03 10.43 3.53
CA ILE A 42 1.73 11.08 3.65
C ILE A 42 1.68 12.37 2.80
N ASP A 43 2.74 13.17 2.81
CA ASP A 43 2.82 14.39 1.99
C ASP A 43 2.78 14.04 0.49
N GLY A 44 3.44 12.95 0.07
CA GLY A 44 3.35 12.42 -1.27
C GLY A 44 1.93 11.96 -1.64
N TYR A 45 1.24 11.27 -0.73
CA TYR A 45 -0.16 10.88 -0.94
C TYR A 45 -1.09 12.08 -1.06
N ARG A 46 -0.94 13.09 -0.22
CA ARG A 46 -1.72 14.33 -0.31
C ARG A 46 -1.54 15.01 -1.65
N TYR A 47 -0.31 15.03 -2.17
CA TYR A 47 -0.06 15.55 -3.51
C TYR A 47 -0.86 14.79 -4.58
N TYR A 48 -0.86 13.44 -4.57
CA TYR A 48 -1.65 12.63 -5.52
C TYR A 48 -3.16 12.86 -5.36
N ILE A 49 -3.63 12.96 -4.12
CA ILE A 49 -5.05 13.23 -3.83
C ILE A 49 -5.46 14.59 -4.39
N GLU A 50 -4.66 15.63 -4.16
CA GLU A 50 -4.92 16.97 -4.67
C GLU A 50 -4.95 17.01 -6.20
N GLU A 51 -3.99 16.38 -6.87
CA GLU A 51 -3.94 16.32 -8.34
C GLU A 51 -5.15 15.54 -8.92
N ALA A 52 -5.54 14.44 -8.28
CA ALA A 52 -6.72 13.70 -8.68
C ALA A 52 -8.01 14.54 -8.51
N LYS A 53 -8.15 15.24 -7.40
CA LYS A 53 -9.31 16.12 -7.14
C LYS A 53 -9.37 17.31 -8.07
N LYS A 54 -8.25 17.90 -8.48
CA LYS A 54 -8.20 18.93 -9.54
C LYS A 54 -8.78 18.41 -10.87
N SER A 55 -8.67 17.10 -11.09
CA SER A 55 -9.24 16.43 -12.28
C SER A 55 -10.65 15.87 -12.03
N HIS A 56 -11.30 16.28 -10.94
CA HIS A 56 -12.65 15.86 -10.54
C HIS A 56 -12.82 14.35 -10.33
N LEU A 57 -11.74 13.64 -9.98
CA LEU A 57 -11.78 12.21 -9.71
C LEU A 57 -12.18 11.94 -8.25
N LYS A 58 -12.96 10.90 -8.03
CA LYS A 58 -13.07 10.24 -6.72
C LYS A 58 -11.77 9.51 -6.41
N VAL A 59 -11.30 9.63 -5.17
CA VAL A 59 -10.03 9.07 -4.75
C VAL A 59 -10.25 7.99 -3.70
N TYR A 60 -9.89 6.77 -4.02
CA TYR A 60 -9.84 5.66 -3.09
C TYR A 60 -8.38 5.27 -2.84
N MET A 61 -8.07 4.91 -1.60
CA MET A 61 -6.73 4.43 -1.26
C MET A 61 -6.76 3.00 -0.75
N GLY A 62 -5.86 2.17 -1.29
CA GLY A 62 -5.61 0.83 -0.80
C GLY A 62 -4.52 0.83 0.27
N THR A 63 -4.73 0.10 1.38
CA THR A 63 -3.68 -0.13 2.37
C THR A 63 -2.55 -1.00 1.81
N LEU A 64 -1.33 -0.80 2.31
CA LEU A 64 -0.14 -1.57 1.92
C LEU A 64 -0.21 -2.99 2.49
N LEU A 65 0.17 -3.96 1.70
CA LEU A 65 0.11 -5.38 2.01
C LEU A 65 1.15 -5.80 3.06
N PRO A 66 0.96 -6.95 3.74
CA PRO A 66 1.96 -7.55 4.62
C PRO A 66 3.29 -7.82 3.91
N ILE A 67 4.39 -7.74 4.65
CA ILE A 67 5.75 -7.90 4.11
C ILE A 67 6.63 -8.87 4.92
N PHE A 68 6.08 -9.54 5.94
CA PHE A 68 6.85 -10.48 6.75
C PHE A 68 7.36 -11.66 5.90
N GLY A 69 8.65 -11.91 5.98
CA GLY A 69 9.32 -12.92 5.15
C GLY A 69 9.96 -12.37 3.87
N TRP A 70 9.62 -11.15 3.45
CA TRP A 70 10.31 -10.51 2.33
C TRP A 70 11.80 -10.32 2.63
N ARG A 71 12.65 -10.48 1.62
CA ARG A 71 14.14 -10.47 1.76
C ARG A 71 14.73 -9.27 2.48
N THR A 72 14.06 -8.12 2.46
CA THR A 72 14.51 -6.90 3.14
C THR A 72 13.62 -6.55 4.34
N TYR A 73 12.81 -7.51 4.81
CA TYR A 73 11.98 -7.31 6.00
C TYR A 73 12.82 -6.87 7.20
N ALA A 74 12.30 -5.89 7.90
CA ALA A 74 12.77 -5.47 9.21
C ALA A 74 11.60 -4.84 9.98
N THR A 75 11.60 -4.95 11.29
CA THR A 75 10.50 -4.44 12.13
C THR A 75 10.21 -2.97 11.86
N PHE A 76 11.23 -2.12 11.76
CA PHE A 76 11.06 -0.69 11.49
C PHE A 76 10.36 -0.40 10.13
N ARG A 77 10.51 -1.27 9.14
CA ARG A 77 9.81 -1.16 7.84
C ARG A 77 8.34 -1.53 7.97
N ASP A 78 8.07 -2.56 8.75
CA ASP A 78 6.70 -2.97 9.03
C ASP A 78 5.97 -1.95 9.92
N ASP A 79 6.68 -1.35 10.89
CA ASP A 79 6.17 -0.25 11.69
C ASP A 79 5.78 0.95 10.80
N LEU A 80 6.68 1.35 9.89
CA LEU A 80 6.42 2.41 8.92
C LEU A 80 5.20 2.10 8.04
N ARG A 81 5.08 0.87 7.54
CA ARG A 81 3.92 0.38 6.78
C ARG A 81 2.63 0.46 7.61
N ASN A 82 2.70 0.03 8.87
CA ASN A 82 1.55 0.01 9.77
C ASN A 82 1.07 1.43 10.11
N GLU A 83 2.00 2.36 10.38
CA GLU A 83 1.67 3.77 10.62
C GLU A 83 1.01 4.40 9.39
N LEU A 84 1.54 4.12 8.20
CA LEU A 84 0.97 4.60 6.95
C LEU A 84 -0.43 4.03 6.69
N ASN A 85 -0.62 2.73 6.93
CA ASN A 85 -1.92 2.08 6.84
C ASN A 85 -2.93 2.65 7.84
N ALA A 86 -2.49 2.99 9.06
CA ALA A 86 -3.34 3.64 10.05
C ALA A 86 -3.82 5.02 9.56
N TRP A 87 -2.92 5.80 8.93
CA TRP A 87 -3.29 7.07 8.32
C TRP A 87 -4.29 6.86 7.18
N ILE A 88 -4.05 5.93 6.25
CA ILE A 88 -4.96 5.64 5.12
C ILE A 88 -6.38 5.31 5.63
N ARG A 89 -6.49 4.49 6.68
CA ARG A 89 -7.79 4.13 7.27
C ARG A 89 -8.53 5.30 7.89
N SER A 90 -7.82 6.34 8.32
CA SER A 90 -8.39 7.51 9.00
C SER A 90 -8.44 8.78 8.14
N ALA A 91 -7.87 8.75 6.95
CA ALA A 91 -7.76 9.90 6.06
C ALA A 91 -9.14 10.47 5.71
N LYS A 92 -9.30 11.77 5.89
CA LYS A 92 -10.54 12.51 5.56
C LYS A 92 -10.51 13.10 4.17
N GLU A 93 -9.33 13.10 3.56
CA GLU A 93 -9.07 13.68 2.26
C GLU A 93 -9.48 12.76 1.09
N ILE A 94 -9.83 11.49 1.36
CA ILE A 94 -10.19 10.48 0.36
C ILE A 94 -11.68 10.13 0.41
N ASP A 95 -12.21 9.60 -0.68
CA ASP A 95 -13.59 9.17 -0.80
C ASP A 95 -13.83 7.78 -0.18
N GLY A 96 -12.77 6.98 -0.01
CA GLY A 96 -12.85 5.72 0.72
C GLY A 96 -11.51 4.99 0.84
N CYS A 97 -11.42 4.13 1.85
CA CYS A 97 -10.30 3.22 2.08
C CYS A 97 -10.68 1.80 1.64
N ILE A 98 -9.82 1.17 0.85
CA ILE A 98 -9.90 -0.25 0.51
C ILE A 98 -8.86 -0.98 1.37
N ASP A 99 -9.30 -1.66 2.41
CA ASP A 99 -8.40 -2.26 3.39
C ASP A 99 -7.86 -3.61 2.94
N PHE A 100 -6.97 -3.59 1.95
CA PHE A 100 -6.31 -4.78 1.42
C PHE A 100 -5.45 -5.50 2.48
N ASP A 101 -4.80 -4.75 3.37
CA ASP A 101 -4.03 -5.32 4.47
C ASP A 101 -4.92 -6.21 5.35
N LEU A 102 -6.06 -5.70 5.80
CA LEU A 102 -7.01 -6.49 6.60
C LEU A 102 -7.54 -7.71 5.84
N ALA A 103 -7.80 -7.57 4.54
CA ALA A 103 -8.30 -8.65 3.72
C ALA A 103 -7.29 -9.80 3.50
N LEU A 104 -5.98 -9.48 3.51
CA LEU A 104 -4.95 -10.44 3.10
C LEU A 104 -4.01 -10.90 4.25
N ARG A 105 -3.98 -10.21 5.38
CA ARG A 105 -3.07 -10.53 6.48
C ARG A 105 -3.49 -11.78 7.25
N GLY A 106 -2.51 -12.46 7.83
CA GLY A 106 -2.72 -13.60 8.72
C GLY A 106 -3.35 -13.18 10.06
N SER A 107 -4.15 -14.06 10.66
CA SER A 107 -4.77 -13.83 11.97
C SER A 107 -3.76 -13.93 13.12
N GLU A 108 -2.80 -14.85 13.02
CA GLU A 108 -1.77 -15.07 14.05
C GLU A 108 -0.58 -14.11 13.88
N ASN A 109 -0.24 -13.78 12.64
CA ASN A 109 0.80 -12.81 12.32
C ASN A 109 0.28 -11.79 11.30
N PRO A 110 -0.21 -10.63 11.76
CA PRO A 110 -0.73 -9.59 10.86
C PRO A 110 0.31 -8.96 9.93
N SER A 111 1.59 -9.17 10.18
CA SER A 111 2.68 -8.72 9.30
C SER A 111 2.93 -9.65 8.12
N ALA A 112 2.35 -10.88 8.14
CA ALA A 112 2.45 -11.88 7.10
C ALA A 112 1.14 -12.01 6.32
N PHE A 113 1.23 -12.47 5.07
CA PHE A 113 0.05 -12.94 4.34
C PHE A 113 -0.56 -14.15 5.05
N ARG A 114 -1.88 -14.29 5.00
CA ARG A 114 -2.52 -15.54 5.39
C ARG A 114 -2.16 -16.65 4.41
N GLU A 115 -2.26 -17.89 4.85
CA GLU A 115 -1.90 -19.08 4.08
C GLU A 115 -2.56 -19.09 2.68
N GLY A 116 -1.74 -19.35 1.67
CA GLY A 116 -2.15 -19.41 0.27
C GLY A 116 -2.38 -18.06 -0.42
N PHE A 117 -2.09 -16.93 0.26
CA PHE A 117 -2.26 -15.59 -0.30
C PHE A 117 -0.95 -14.95 -0.77
N ASP A 118 0.17 -15.54 -0.41
CA ASP A 118 1.51 -15.19 -0.85
C ASP A 118 1.82 -15.92 -2.17
N SER A 119 2.50 -15.23 -3.09
CA SER A 119 3.00 -15.83 -4.34
C SER A 119 4.22 -16.73 -4.15
N GLY A 120 4.80 -16.75 -2.96
CA GLY A 120 6.01 -17.50 -2.58
C GLY A 120 7.23 -16.62 -2.33
N ASP A 121 7.12 -15.32 -2.53
CA ASP A 121 8.21 -14.35 -2.28
C ASP A 121 7.97 -13.44 -1.06
N HIS A 122 6.84 -13.59 -0.40
CA HIS A 122 6.42 -12.83 0.78
C HIS A 122 6.20 -11.31 0.55
N LEU A 123 5.96 -10.92 -0.69
CA LEU A 123 5.67 -9.54 -1.07
C LEU A 123 4.49 -9.43 -2.03
N HIS A 124 4.46 -10.30 -3.06
CA HIS A 124 3.44 -10.24 -4.10
C HIS A 124 2.27 -11.17 -3.78
N PRO A 125 1.03 -10.71 -4.00
CA PRO A 125 -0.15 -11.56 -3.82
C PRO A 125 -0.18 -12.74 -4.77
N SER A 126 -0.71 -13.88 -4.32
CA SER A 126 -1.10 -14.99 -5.20
C SER A 126 -2.34 -14.64 -6.01
N SER A 127 -2.67 -15.45 -7.03
CA SER A 127 -3.93 -15.29 -7.79
C SER A 127 -5.18 -15.29 -6.88
N LYS A 128 -5.17 -16.12 -5.83
CA LYS A 128 -6.25 -16.16 -4.83
C LYS A 128 -6.33 -14.86 -4.02
N ALA A 129 -5.19 -14.27 -3.69
CA ALA A 129 -5.14 -12.99 -3.01
C ALA A 129 -5.63 -11.84 -3.89
N TYR A 130 -5.26 -11.82 -5.18
CA TYR A 130 -5.79 -10.82 -6.11
C TYR A 130 -7.31 -10.91 -6.26
N GLN A 131 -7.88 -12.11 -6.24
CA GLN A 131 -9.34 -12.28 -6.22
C GLN A 131 -9.95 -11.64 -4.96
N ALA A 132 -9.38 -11.90 -3.78
CA ALA A 132 -9.84 -11.31 -2.53
C ALA A 132 -9.68 -9.77 -2.52
N MET A 133 -8.62 -9.24 -3.14
CA MET A 133 -8.45 -7.79 -3.33
C MET A 133 -9.55 -7.21 -4.22
N ALA A 134 -9.89 -7.88 -5.32
CA ALA A 134 -10.94 -7.45 -6.23
C ALA A 134 -12.32 -7.43 -5.52
N GLU A 135 -12.63 -8.46 -4.74
CA GLU A 135 -13.84 -8.53 -3.93
C GLU A 135 -13.88 -7.41 -2.88
N CYS A 136 -12.77 -7.16 -2.18
CA CYS A 136 -12.63 -6.08 -1.20
C CYS A 136 -12.86 -4.70 -1.86
N ALA A 137 -12.25 -4.46 -3.02
CA ALA A 137 -12.42 -3.21 -3.76
C ALA A 137 -13.88 -3.04 -4.24
N TYR A 138 -14.48 -4.09 -4.76
CA TYR A 138 -15.87 -4.06 -5.22
C TYR A 138 -16.84 -3.68 -4.09
N GLU A 139 -16.67 -4.24 -2.89
CA GLU A 139 -17.52 -3.95 -1.74
C GLU A 139 -17.44 -2.49 -1.27
N VAL A 140 -16.32 -1.82 -1.52
CA VAL A 140 -16.15 -0.40 -1.20
C VAL A 140 -16.70 0.48 -2.32
N LEU A 141 -16.42 0.15 -3.58
CA LEU A 141 -16.75 1.00 -4.73
C LEU A 141 -18.24 0.98 -5.10
N ARG A 142 -18.97 -0.09 -4.78
CA ARG A 142 -20.40 -0.22 -5.09
C ARG A 142 -21.34 0.58 -4.17
N LYS A 143 -20.79 1.21 -3.11
CA LYS A 143 -21.56 2.02 -2.15
C LYS A 143 -21.73 3.45 -2.64
#